data_2a91ce9884da6ae035d25cc968e6e5f7
#
_entry.id   2a91ce9884da6ae035d25cc968e6e5f7
#
_cell.length_a   1.000
_cell.length_b   1.000
_cell.length_c   1.000
_cell.angle_alpha   90.00
_cell.angle_beta   90.00
_cell.angle_gamma   90.00
#
_symmetry.space_group_name_H-M   'P 1'
#
loop_
_entity.id
_entity.type
_entity.pdbx_description
1 polymer ?
#
loop_
_entity_poly.entity_id
_entity_poly.type
_entity_poly.pdbx_seq_one_letter_code
_entity_poly.pdbx_strand_id
1 'polypeptide(L)'
;MVQADRMLELSGITYAPATAGAPILDGVGFQMQKGRPLLIAGASGSGKTSLLEIISGLASATSGSIRWNGSAMKRRQLRWLCGFVFQFPERHFLGLSMAQELRLGHRRLGHEREQSVLERIGLNNIASTTAPERLSGGQQRRLALAVQMLRGAEVLLLDEPTAGLDWSVRRDVLDLLAGLAREQVLIVVTHEPELFKDWDCQRLRLQGGRLDPMTTLP
;
A
#
# COMPACT_ATOMS: atom_id res chain seq x y z
N MET A 1 7.64 27.97 -5.11
CA MET A 1 6.92 27.27 -4.00
C MET A 1 7.72 26.01 -3.68
N VAL A 2 8.36 25.95 -2.53
CA VAL A 2 9.04 24.75 -2.03
C VAL A 2 7.94 23.69 -1.84
N GLN A 3 8.01 22.58 -2.60
CA GLN A 3 7.14 21.44 -2.41
C GLN A 3 7.40 20.95 -0.98
N ALA A 4 6.45 21.16 -0.08
CA ALA A 4 6.55 20.64 1.29
C ALA A 4 6.77 19.12 1.16
N ASP A 5 7.87 18.64 1.75
CA ASP A 5 8.20 17.23 1.75
C ASP A 5 7.02 16.45 2.31
N ARG A 6 6.41 15.62 1.47
CA ARG A 6 5.27 14.77 1.85
C ARG A 6 5.76 13.76 2.88
N MET A 7 5.42 14.00 4.13
CA MET A 7 5.90 13.23 5.28
C MET A 7 4.74 12.60 6.04
N LEU A 8 4.83 11.30 6.26
CA LEU A 8 3.94 10.52 7.14
C LEU A 8 4.69 10.20 8.43
N GLU A 9 4.04 10.46 9.55
CA GLU A 9 4.58 10.18 10.89
C GLU A 9 3.56 9.38 11.69
N LEU A 10 4.03 8.28 12.30
CA LEU A 10 3.32 7.51 13.29
C LEU A 10 4.02 7.64 14.63
N SER A 11 3.26 7.88 15.70
CA SER A 11 3.80 8.04 17.04
C SER A 11 3.01 7.21 18.04
N GLY A 12 3.68 6.21 18.64
CA GLY A 12 3.15 5.41 19.75
C GLY A 12 1.87 4.65 19.43
N ILE A 13 1.70 4.14 18.19
CA ILE A 13 0.52 3.40 17.78
C ILE A 13 0.43 2.09 18.55
N THR A 14 -0.61 1.96 19.35
CA THR A 14 -0.98 0.71 20.03
C THR A 14 -2.33 0.23 19.50
N TYR A 15 -2.44 -1.07 19.28
CA TYR A 15 -3.69 -1.70 18.85
C TYR A 15 -3.94 -2.97 19.65
N ALA A 16 -4.97 -2.90 20.48
CA ALA A 16 -5.44 -4.02 21.31
C ALA A 16 -6.95 -4.18 21.09
N PRO A 17 -7.38 -5.01 20.12
CA PRO A 17 -8.80 -5.30 19.95
C PRO A 17 -9.33 -6.03 21.18
N ALA A 18 -10.61 -5.79 21.55
CA ALA A 18 -11.24 -6.34 22.75
C ALA A 18 -11.19 -7.88 22.85
N THR A 19 -11.05 -8.57 21.70
CA THR A 19 -10.96 -10.02 21.61
C THR A 19 -9.55 -10.58 21.76
N ALA A 20 -8.53 -9.72 21.79
CA ALA A 20 -7.13 -10.14 21.89
C ALA A 20 -6.67 -10.09 23.37
N GLY A 21 -5.99 -11.14 23.82
CA GLY A 21 -5.41 -11.20 25.18
C GLY A 21 -4.19 -10.29 25.38
N ALA A 22 -3.61 -9.76 24.29
CA ALA A 22 -2.47 -8.85 24.31
C ALA A 22 -2.54 -7.89 23.12
N PRO A 23 -1.86 -6.72 23.16
CA PRO A 23 -1.78 -5.82 22.01
C PRO A 23 -1.17 -6.52 20.79
N ILE A 24 -1.82 -6.33 19.62
CA ILE A 24 -1.27 -6.75 18.32
C ILE A 24 -0.13 -5.81 17.90
N LEU A 25 -0.27 -4.50 18.22
CA LEU A 25 0.75 -3.48 18.04
C LEU A 25 0.96 -2.76 19.36
N ASP A 26 2.22 -2.55 19.74
CA ASP A 26 2.63 -1.96 21.01
C ASP A 26 3.62 -0.81 20.80
N GLY A 27 3.13 0.43 20.85
CA GLY A 27 3.95 1.63 20.77
C GLY A 27 4.66 1.84 19.44
N VAL A 28 4.10 1.33 18.34
CA VAL A 28 4.69 1.42 16.99
C VAL A 28 4.84 2.87 16.55
N GLY A 29 6.03 3.23 16.04
CA GLY A 29 6.31 4.56 15.51
C GLY A 29 7.39 4.54 14.44
N PHE A 30 7.22 5.42 13.45
CA PHE A 30 8.22 5.71 12.40
C PHE A 30 7.87 7.02 11.69
N GLN A 31 8.85 7.53 10.96
CA GLN A 31 8.66 8.63 10.03
C GLN A 31 9.16 8.22 8.66
N MET A 32 8.47 8.66 7.63
CA MET A 32 8.87 8.42 6.25
C MET A 32 8.41 9.53 5.33
N GLN A 33 9.10 9.68 4.22
CA GLN A 33 8.80 10.68 3.21
C GLN A 33 8.79 10.06 1.81
N LYS A 34 8.23 10.77 0.86
CA LYS A 34 8.25 10.44 -0.56
C LYS A 34 9.70 10.23 -1.06
N GLY A 35 9.88 9.29 -1.97
CA GLY A 35 11.18 9.01 -2.61
C GLY A 35 11.99 7.90 -1.96
N ARG A 36 11.74 7.59 -0.69
CA ARG A 36 12.37 6.47 0.01
C ARG A 36 11.30 5.56 0.61
N PRO A 37 10.97 4.42 -0.02
CA PRO A 37 9.93 3.52 0.46
C PRO A 37 10.27 2.91 1.83
N LEU A 38 9.24 2.50 2.56
CA LEU A 38 9.36 1.75 3.80
C LEU A 38 8.98 0.28 3.55
N LEU A 39 9.90 -0.61 3.86
CA LEU A 39 9.68 -2.05 3.90
C LEU A 39 9.51 -2.51 5.33
N ILE A 40 8.40 -3.15 5.65
CA ILE A 40 8.15 -3.76 6.96
C ILE A 40 8.10 -5.27 6.79
N ALA A 41 9.12 -5.94 7.28
CA ALA A 41 9.19 -7.39 7.29
C ALA A 41 8.61 -7.98 8.58
N GLY A 42 8.06 -9.18 8.50
CA GLY A 42 7.59 -9.90 9.68
C GLY A 42 6.90 -11.22 9.34
N ALA A 43 6.87 -12.14 10.26
CA ALA A 43 6.19 -13.41 10.10
C ALA A 43 4.68 -13.23 9.83
N SER A 44 4.02 -14.26 9.29
CA SER A 44 2.55 -14.28 9.20
C SER A 44 1.96 -14.12 10.59
N GLY A 45 0.91 -13.30 10.73
CA GLY A 45 0.28 -13.01 12.01
C GLY A 45 1.00 -11.99 12.90
N SER A 46 2.12 -11.38 12.46
CA SER A 46 2.87 -10.39 13.28
C SER A 46 2.16 -9.03 13.42
N GLY A 47 1.01 -8.80 12.74
CA GLY A 47 0.26 -7.54 12.82
C GLY A 47 0.49 -6.59 11.64
N LYS A 48 1.18 -7.03 10.56
CA LYS A 48 1.50 -6.18 9.38
C LYS A 48 0.23 -5.60 8.72
N THR A 49 -0.73 -6.45 8.43
CA THR A 49 -2.02 -6.04 7.84
C THR A 49 -2.76 -5.08 8.78
N SER A 50 -2.81 -5.37 10.09
CA SER A 50 -3.44 -4.50 11.08
C SER A 50 -2.79 -3.12 11.13
N LEU A 51 -1.45 -3.04 10.99
CA LEU A 51 -0.74 -1.77 10.91
C LEU A 51 -1.18 -0.99 9.67
N LEU A 52 -1.25 -1.62 8.50
CA LEU A 52 -1.73 -0.96 7.28
C LEU A 52 -3.19 -0.52 7.38
N GLU A 53 -4.06 -1.33 8.00
CA GLU A 53 -5.46 -0.97 8.25
C GLU A 53 -5.60 0.27 9.14
N ILE A 54 -4.74 0.42 10.14
CA ILE A 54 -4.71 1.60 11.00
C ILE A 54 -4.21 2.81 10.22
N ILE A 55 -3.13 2.69 9.45
CA ILE A 55 -2.58 3.78 8.64
C ILE A 55 -3.61 4.25 7.60
N SER A 56 -4.34 3.33 6.98
CA SER A 56 -5.39 3.66 6.01
C SER A 56 -6.68 4.19 6.64
N GLY A 57 -6.82 4.15 7.97
CA GLY A 57 -8.04 4.52 8.68
C GLY A 57 -9.17 3.49 8.56
N LEU A 58 -8.90 2.27 8.12
CA LEU A 58 -9.86 1.16 8.12
C LEU A 58 -10.07 0.62 9.55
N ALA A 59 -9.00 0.53 10.35
CA ALA A 59 -9.07 0.23 11.77
C ALA A 59 -8.73 1.47 12.62
N SER A 60 -9.07 1.43 13.91
CA SER A 60 -8.73 2.46 14.88
C SER A 60 -7.64 1.96 15.80
N ALA A 61 -6.57 2.73 15.95
CA ALA A 61 -5.61 2.50 17.03
C ALA A 61 -6.30 2.68 18.39
N THR A 62 -5.84 1.94 19.40
CA THR A 62 -6.24 2.11 20.79
C THR A 62 -5.61 3.38 21.38
N SER A 63 -4.37 3.67 21.00
CA SER A 63 -3.65 4.88 21.36
C SER A 63 -2.61 5.26 20.30
N GLY A 64 -2.02 6.44 20.42
CA GLY A 64 -1.06 6.98 19.48
C GLY A 64 -1.68 7.96 18.49
N SER A 65 -0.88 8.44 17.55
CA SER A 65 -1.33 9.42 16.56
C SER A 65 -0.63 9.22 15.22
N ILE A 66 -1.34 9.60 14.14
CA ILE A 66 -0.82 9.64 12.78
C ILE A 66 -0.88 11.08 12.31
N ARG A 67 0.23 11.56 11.73
CA ARG A 67 0.35 12.91 11.19
C ARG A 67 0.73 12.86 9.72
N TRP A 68 0.20 13.80 8.95
CA TRP A 68 0.59 14.07 7.58
C TRP A 68 1.04 15.50 7.46
N ASN A 69 2.27 15.72 7.01
CA ASN A 69 2.89 17.07 6.95
C ASN A 69 2.74 17.84 8.28
N GLY A 70 3.00 17.16 9.41
CA GLY A 70 2.89 17.72 10.76
C GLY A 70 1.46 17.85 11.31
N SER A 71 0.43 17.68 10.48
CA SER A 71 -0.97 17.80 10.91
C SER A 71 -1.55 16.46 11.35
N ALA A 72 -2.20 16.41 12.51
CA ALA A 72 -2.85 15.19 13.00
C ALA A 72 -4.02 14.79 12.10
N MET A 73 -4.07 13.52 11.74
CA MET A 73 -5.05 12.98 10.79
C MET A 73 -6.16 12.20 11.50
N LYS A 74 -7.40 12.48 11.11
CA LYS A 74 -8.56 11.68 11.51
C LYS A 74 -8.73 10.49 10.56
N ARG A 75 -9.36 9.40 11.03
CA ARG A 75 -9.61 8.19 10.21
C ARG A 75 -10.21 8.48 8.83
N ARG A 76 -11.21 9.38 8.75
CA ARG A 76 -11.83 9.76 7.48
C ARG A 76 -10.84 10.39 6.51
N GLN A 77 -9.92 11.22 7.01
CA GLN A 77 -8.88 11.85 6.20
C GLN A 77 -7.85 10.83 5.72
N LEU A 78 -7.46 9.88 6.58
CA LEU A 78 -6.56 8.78 6.21
C LEU A 78 -7.13 7.92 5.07
N ARG A 79 -8.44 7.64 5.04
CA ARG A 79 -9.11 6.90 3.95
C ARG A 79 -9.01 7.59 2.60
N TRP A 80 -8.89 8.91 2.57
CA TRP A 80 -8.68 9.66 1.32
C TRP A 80 -7.22 9.80 0.97
N LEU A 81 -6.36 9.95 1.98
CA LEU A 81 -4.91 10.07 1.81
C LEU A 81 -4.28 8.78 1.31
N CYS A 82 -4.74 7.64 1.85
CA CYS A 82 -4.13 6.34 1.62
C CYS A 82 -4.87 5.52 0.57
N GLY A 83 -4.11 4.91 -0.34
CA GLY A 83 -4.54 3.82 -1.19
C GLY A 83 -4.07 2.49 -0.61
N PHE A 84 -4.96 1.52 -0.43
CA PHE A 84 -4.61 0.21 0.11
C PHE A 84 -4.79 -0.86 -0.96
N VAL A 85 -3.72 -1.60 -1.24
CA VAL A 85 -3.73 -2.79 -2.08
C VAL A 85 -3.53 -4.01 -1.19
N PHE A 86 -4.58 -4.81 -1.07
CA PHE A 86 -4.61 -6.02 -0.25
C PHE A 86 -3.79 -7.15 -0.88
N GLN A 87 -3.44 -8.15 -0.08
CA GLN A 87 -2.71 -9.34 -0.52
C GLN A 87 -3.42 -10.09 -1.66
N PHE A 88 -4.75 -10.12 -1.65
CA PHE A 88 -5.60 -10.74 -2.67
C PHE A 88 -6.56 -9.70 -3.25
N PRO A 89 -6.08 -8.81 -4.14
CA PRO A 89 -6.89 -7.69 -4.64
C PRO A 89 -8.12 -8.15 -5.43
N GLU A 90 -8.08 -9.35 -6.03
CA GLU A 90 -9.20 -9.93 -6.76
C GLU A 90 -10.47 -10.11 -5.93
N ARG A 91 -10.33 -10.22 -4.61
CA ARG A 91 -11.47 -10.34 -3.68
C ARG A 91 -12.15 -9.01 -3.38
N HIS A 92 -11.59 -7.92 -3.87
CA HIS A 92 -12.04 -6.56 -3.56
C HIS A 92 -12.53 -5.80 -4.80
N PHE A 93 -12.44 -6.37 -5.99
CA PHE A 93 -13.01 -5.79 -7.20
C PHE A 93 -14.54 -5.84 -7.16
N LEU A 94 -15.16 -4.71 -7.50
CA LEU A 94 -16.62 -4.54 -7.53
C LEU A 94 -17.15 -4.34 -8.94
N GLY A 95 -16.31 -3.91 -9.87
CA GLY A 95 -16.66 -3.68 -11.26
C GLY A 95 -16.76 -4.99 -12.05
N LEU A 96 -17.76 -5.11 -12.90
CA LEU A 96 -17.91 -6.25 -13.82
C LEU A 96 -16.93 -6.19 -15.01
N SER A 97 -16.19 -5.08 -15.13
CA SER A 97 -15.13 -4.91 -16.14
C SER A 97 -14.04 -3.99 -15.60
N MET A 98 -12.85 -4.03 -16.22
CA MET A 98 -11.76 -3.12 -15.93
C MET A 98 -12.21 -1.65 -15.94
N ALA A 99 -12.96 -1.25 -16.99
CA ALA A 99 -13.44 0.12 -17.11
C ALA A 99 -14.36 0.52 -15.96
N GLN A 100 -15.24 -0.38 -15.52
CA GLN A 100 -16.12 -0.12 -14.38
C GLN A 100 -15.31 0.01 -13.09
N GLU A 101 -14.35 -0.89 -12.85
CA GLU A 101 -13.51 -0.87 -11.67
C GLU A 101 -12.71 0.44 -11.57
N LEU A 102 -12.07 0.87 -12.65
CA LEU A 102 -11.29 2.11 -12.70
C LEU A 102 -12.14 3.36 -12.44
N ARG A 103 -13.42 3.32 -12.80
CA ARG A 103 -14.36 4.47 -12.65
C ARG A 103 -15.09 4.51 -11.31
N LEU A 104 -14.95 3.48 -10.48
CA LEU A 104 -15.58 3.46 -9.16
C LEU A 104 -15.12 4.65 -8.30
N GLY A 105 -16.10 5.37 -7.76
CA GLY A 105 -15.84 6.56 -6.94
C GLY A 105 -15.57 7.85 -7.73
N HIS A 106 -15.51 7.81 -9.06
CA HIS A 106 -15.34 8.99 -9.91
C HIS A 106 -16.67 9.41 -10.53
N ARG A 107 -17.06 10.68 -10.36
CA ARG A 107 -18.23 11.22 -11.09
C ARG A 107 -17.96 11.34 -12.60
N ARG A 108 -16.73 11.73 -12.96
CA ARG A 108 -16.24 11.78 -14.34
C ARG A 108 -14.74 11.49 -14.30
N LEU A 109 -14.33 10.41 -14.92
CA LEU A 109 -12.93 10.11 -15.17
C LEU A 109 -12.62 10.48 -16.62
N GLY A 110 -11.66 11.40 -16.83
CA GLY A 110 -11.22 11.77 -18.17
C GLY A 110 -10.51 10.60 -18.85
N HIS A 111 -10.81 10.39 -20.12
CA HIS A 111 -10.26 9.31 -20.92
C HIS A 111 -8.73 9.32 -20.99
N GLU A 112 -8.15 10.51 -21.17
CA GLU A 112 -6.68 10.68 -21.18
C GLU A 112 -6.02 10.22 -19.88
N ARG A 113 -6.63 10.57 -18.74
CA ARG A 113 -6.12 10.15 -17.41
C ARG A 113 -6.24 8.64 -17.22
N GLU A 114 -7.35 8.04 -17.65
CA GLU A 114 -7.55 6.59 -17.60
C GLU A 114 -6.49 5.89 -18.47
N GLN A 115 -6.29 6.33 -19.71
CA GLN A 115 -5.28 5.77 -20.62
C GLN A 115 -3.86 5.93 -20.08
N SER A 116 -3.49 7.11 -19.63
CA SER A 116 -2.15 7.36 -19.05
C SER A 116 -1.84 6.41 -17.89
N VAL A 117 -2.82 6.14 -17.02
CA VAL A 117 -2.64 5.19 -15.93
C VAL A 117 -2.53 3.77 -16.45
N LEU A 118 -3.38 3.35 -17.40
CA LEU A 118 -3.32 2.01 -18.00
C LEU A 118 -2.00 1.74 -18.71
N GLU A 119 -1.46 2.72 -19.43
CA GLU A 119 -0.14 2.63 -20.06
C GLU A 119 0.95 2.46 -19.01
N ARG A 120 0.91 3.27 -17.96
CA ARG A 120 1.90 3.23 -16.89
C ARG A 120 1.97 1.90 -16.15
N ILE A 121 0.82 1.23 -15.97
CA ILE A 121 0.74 -0.08 -15.32
C ILE A 121 0.83 -1.26 -16.31
N GLY A 122 0.99 -0.99 -17.61
CA GLY A 122 1.10 -2.00 -18.67
C GLY A 122 -0.16 -2.83 -18.88
N LEU A 123 -1.35 -2.22 -18.77
CA LEU A 123 -2.64 -2.85 -19.06
C LEU A 123 -3.38 -2.23 -20.25
N ASN A 124 -2.76 -1.32 -20.98
CA ASN A 124 -3.33 -0.62 -22.13
C ASN A 124 -3.70 -1.56 -23.32
N ASN A 125 -3.06 -2.71 -23.39
CA ASN A 125 -3.34 -3.73 -24.44
C ASN A 125 -4.47 -4.69 -24.09
N ILE A 126 -5.11 -4.53 -22.93
CA ILE A 126 -6.22 -5.37 -22.47
C ILE A 126 -7.53 -4.64 -22.75
N ALA A 127 -8.51 -5.34 -23.31
CA ALA A 127 -9.81 -4.75 -23.57
C ALA A 127 -10.44 -4.24 -22.26
N SER A 128 -10.90 -3.00 -22.25
CA SER A 128 -11.49 -2.37 -21.07
C SER A 128 -12.77 -3.06 -20.57
N THR A 129 -13.38 -3.87 -21.42
CA THR A 129 -14.54 -4.73 -21.11
C THR A 129 -14.18 -6.03 -20.43
N THR A 130 -12.87 -6.36 -20.31
CA THR A 130 -12.42 -7.59 -19.65
C THR A 130 -12.81 -7.56 -18.17
N ALA A 131 -13.42 -8.66 -17.70
CA ALA A 131 -13.77 -8.81 -16.29
C ALA A 131 -12.50 -8.97 -15.45
N PRO A 132 -12.40 -8.32 -14.26
CA PRO A 132 -11.22 -8.41 -13.40
C PRO A 132 -10.79 -9.84 -13.07
N GLU A 133 -11.73 -10.78 -12.95
CA GLU A 133 -11.46 -12.20 -12.64
C GLU A 133 -10.76 -12.95 -13.79
N ARG A 134 -10.80 -12.42 -15.01
CA ARG A 134 -10.11 -12.99 -16.17
C ARG A 134 -8.67 -12.53 -16.31
N LEU A 135 -8.26 -11.57 -15.51
CA LEU A 135 -6.90 -11.07 -15.48
C LEU A 135 -5.99 -12.05 -14.73
N SER A 136 -4.72 -12.16 -15.16
CA SER A 136 -3.72 -12.89 -14.38
C SER A 136 -3.48 -12.19 -13.02
N GLY A 137 -2.95 -12.91 -12.03
CA GLY A 137 -2.69 -12.34 -10.69
C GLY A 137 -1.85 -11.06 -10.74
N GLY A 138 -0.83 -10.99 -11.61
CA GLY A 138 -0.04 -9.78 -11.81
C GLY A 138 -0.82 -8.64 -12.45
N GLN A 139 -1.73 -8.95 -13.39
CA GLN A 139 -2.61 -7.96 -14.00
C GLN A 139 -3.63 -7.43 -12.98
N GLN A 140 -4.19 -8.29 -12.15
CA GLN A 140 -5.09 -7.90 -11.05
C GLN A 140 -4.39 -6.97 -10.06
N ARG A 141 -3.13 -7.28 -9.70
CA ARG A 141 -2.29 -6.45 -8.84
C ARG A 141 -2.09 -5.05 -9.43
N ARG A 142 -1.75 -5.02 -10.73
CA ARG A 142 -1.58 -3.77 -11.47
C ARG A 142 -2.89 -2.99 -11.59
N LEU A 143 -4.02 -3.65 -11.81
CA LEU A 143 -5.34 -3.01 -11.82
C LEU A 143 -5.67 -2.38 -10.46
N ALA A 144 -5.42 -3.07 -9.36
CA ALA A 144 -5.64 -2.51 -8.02
C ALA A 144 -4.78 -1.26 -7.76
N LEU A 145 -3.52 -1.27 -8.22
CA LEU A 145 -2.65 -0.08 -8.18
C LEU A 145 -3.23 1.07 -9.01
N ALA A 146 -3.72 0.79 -10.23
CA ALA A 146 -4.34 1.80 -11.09
C ALA A 146 -5.53 2.48 -10.43
N VAL A 147 -6.40 1.72 -9.77
CA VAL A 147 -7.53 2.26 -9.01
C VAL A 147 -7.04 3.26 -7.95
N GLN A 148 -5.99 2.93 -7.20
CA GLN A 148 -5.47 3.84 -6.16
C GLN A 148 -4.79 5.08 -6.77
N MET A 149 -4.09 4.94 -7.89
CA MET A 149 -3.50 6.06 -8.63
C MET A 149 -4.58 7.02 -9.15
N LEU A 150 -5.66 6.49 -9.73
CA LEU A 150 -6.79 7.30 -10.21
C LEU A 150 -7.51 8.03 -9.07
N ARG A 151 -7.63 7.41 -7.90
CA ARG A 151 -8.14 8.08 -6.70
C ARG A 151 -7.25 9.22 -6.20
N GLY A 152 -6.01 9.29 -6.66
CA GLY A 152 -5.06 10.31 -6.24
C GLY A 152 -4.50 10.06 -4.83
N ALA A 153 -4.38 8.81 -4.43
CA ALA A 153 -3.77 8.47 -3.15
C ALA A 153 -2.33 9.00 -3.07
N GLU A 154 -2.00 9.66 -1.97
CA GLU A 154 -0.67 10.21 -1.73
C GLU A 154 0.24 9.23 -0.98
N VAL A 155 -0.36 8.30 -0.26
CA VAL A 155 0.29 7.19 0.46
C VAL A 155 -0.24 5.88 -0.09
N LEU A 156 0.64 5.03 -0.61
CA LEU A 156 0.31 3.67 -1.06
C LEU A 156 0.74 2.65 -0.01
N LEU A 157 -0.20 1.83 0.39
CA LEU A 157 -0.04 0.75 1.36
C LEU A 157 -0.24 -0.58 0.65
N LEU A 158 0.78 -1.43 0.67
CA LEU A 158 0.81 -2.68 -0.08
C LEU A 158 1.02 -3.85 0.87
N ASP A 159 0.04 -4.73 0.93
CA ASP A 159 0.09 -5.95 1.72
C ASP A 159 0.52 -7.11 0.82
N GLU A 160 1.74 -7.65 1.05
CA GLU A 160 2.31 -8.78 0.32
C GLU A 160 2.18 -8.65 -1.22
N PRO A 161 2.68 -7.56 -1.84
CA PRO A 161 2.36 -7.25 -3.25
C PRO A 161 2.91 -8.25 -4.26
N THR A 162 3.81 -9.13 -3.87
CA THR A 162 4.44 -10.15 -4.72
C THR A 162 3.98 -11.57 -4.42
N ALA A 163 3.16 -11.77 -3.38
CA ALA A 163 2.72 -13.09 -2.96
C ALA A 163 1.93 -13.82 -4.06
N GLY A 164 2.25 -15.09 -4.29
CA GLY A 164 1.56 -15.93 -5.26
C GLY A 164 1.81 -15.59 -6.73
N LEU A 165 2.77 -14.70 -7.05
CA LEU A 165 3.15 -14.37 -8.41
C LEU A 165 4.35 -15.20 -8.88
N ASP A 166 4.38 -15.55 -10.17
CA ASP A 166 5.54 -16.14 -10.82
C ASP A 166 6.72 -15.17 -10.87
N TRP A 167 7.93 -15.70 -10.95
CA TRP A 167 9.18 -14.93 -10.88
C TRP A 167 9.24 -13.73 -11.86
N SER A 168 8.89 -13.94 -13.13
CA SER A 168 8.90 -12.87 -14.13
C SER A 168 7.91 -11.76 -13.81
N VAL A 169 6.70 -12.16 -13.38
CA VAL A 169 5.63 -11.22 -13.01
C VAL A 169 5.98 -10.45 -11.72
N ARG A 170 6.65 -11.10 -10.75
CA ARG A 170 7.15 -10.42 -9.54
C ARG A 170 8.07 -9.26 -9.89
N ARG A 171 9.01 -9.47 -10.83
CA ARG A 171 9.95 -8.45 -11.24
C ARG A 171 9.23 -7.24 -11.84
N ASP A 172 8.28 -7.46 -12.73
CA ASP A 172 7.49 -6.38 -13.34
C ASP A 172 6.73 -5.55 -12.28
N VAL A 173 6.18 -6.23 -11.25
CA VAL A 173 5.48 -5.55 -10.15
C VAL A 173 6.49 -4.76 -9.30
N LEU A 174 7.65 -5.31 -8.98
CA LEU A 174 8.68 -4.61 -8.21
C LEU A 174 9.19 -3.37 -8.94
N ASP A 175 9.43 -3.45 -10.25
CA ASP A 175 9.88 -2.33 -11.07
C ASP A 175 8.81 -1.21 -11.13
N LEU A 176 7.54 -1.59 -11.27
CA LEU A 176 6.42 -0.65 -11.18
C LEU A 176 6.37 0.05 -9.82
N LEU A 177 6.47 -0.69 -8.74
CA LEU A 177 6.43 -0.15 -7.36
C LEU A 177 7.64 0.77 -7.09
N ALA A 178 8.83 0.43 -7.57
CA ALA A 178 10.01 1.29 -7.48
C ALA A 178 9.80 2.62 -8.20
N GLY A 179 9.11 2.59 -9.35
CA GLY A 179 8.69 3.80 -10.06
C GLY A 179 7.72 4.66 -9.25
N LEU A 180 6.69 4.04 -8.65
CA LEU A 180 5.69 4.72 -7.84
C LEU A 180 6.29 5.34 -6.57
N ALA A 181 7.25 4.68 -5.95
CA ALA A 181 7.93 5.17 -4.74
C ALA A 181 8.60 6.54 -4.91
N ARG A 182 8.96 6.91 -6.14
CA ARG A 182 9.55 8.23 -6.45
C ARG A 182 8.53 9.36 -6.39
N GLU A 183 7.24 9.05 -6.54
CA GLU A 183 6.18 10.05 -6.67
C GLU A 183 5.24 10.09 -5.46
N GLN A 184 5.17 8.98 -4.72
CA GLN A 184 4.25 8.79 -3.60
C GLN A 184 5.01 8.25 -2.38
N VAL A 185 4.44 8.41 -1.21
CA VAL A 185 4.87 7.69 -0.01
C VAL A 185 4.45 6.24 -0.17
N LEU A 186 5.39 5.30 -0.10
CA LEU A 186 5.13 3.88 -0.35
C LEU A 186 5.51 3.05 0.87
N ILE A 187 4.57 2.28 1.39
CA ILE A 187 4.78 1.30 2.46
C ILE A 187 4.46 -0.09 1.92
N VAL A 188 5.43 -0.99 2.02
CA VAL A 188 5.26 -2.40 1.66
C VAL A 188 5.41 -3.24 2.92
N VAL A 189 4.47 -4.12 3.19
CA VAL A 189 4.65 -5.16 4.21
C VAL A 189 4.81 -6.51 3.53
N THR A 190 5.76 -7.33 4.01
CA THR A 190 6.05 -8.62 3.42
C THR A 190 6.70 -9.60 4.41
N HIS A 191 6.58 -10.88 4.11
CA HIS A 191 7.34 -11.94 4.76
C HIS A 191 8.54 -12.40 3.93
N GLU A 192 8.71 -11.89 2.68
CA GLU A 192 9.82 -12.16 1.75
C GLU A 192 10.65 -10.86 1.50
N PRO A 193 11.33 -10.30 2.52
CA PRO A 193 12.06 -9.03 2.39
C PRO A 193 13.25 -9.11 1.41
N GLU A 194 13.78 -10.29 1.14
CA GLU A 194 14.88 -10.56 0.21
C GLU A 194 14.53 -10.16 -1.24
N LEU A 195 13.25 -10.15 -1.61
CA LEU A 195 12.78 -9.71 -2.92
C LEU A 195 13.05 -8.21 -3.14
N PHE A 196 13.21 -7.46 -2.07
CA PHE A 196 13.43 -6.02 -2.07
C PHE A 196 14.89 -5.63 -1.76
N LYS A 197 15.83 -6.59 -1.87
CA LYS A 197 17.24 -6.39 -1.49
C LYS A 197 17.90 -5.21 -2.20
N ASP A 198 17.58 -5.01 -3.47
CA ASP A 198 18.17 -3.98 -4.34
C ASP A 198 17.48 -2.60 -4.20
N TRP A 199 16.47 -2.49 -3.34
CA TRP A 199 15.78 -1.23 -3.10
C TRP A 199 16.52 -0.35 -2.10
N ASP A 200 16.71 0.93 -2.44
CA ASP A 200 17.07 1.94 -1.45
C ASP A 200 15.81 2.30 -0.65
N CYS A 201 15.62 1.61 0.47
CA CYS A 201 14.44 1.74 1.31
C CYS A 201 14.82 1.70 2.79
N GLN A 202 13.97 2.32 3.62
CA GLN A 202 13.99 2.09 5.05
C GLN A 202 13.45 0.69 5.33
N ARG A 203 14.11 -0.04 6.23
CA ARG A 203 13.72 -1.42 6.58
C ARG A 203 13.44 -1.54 8.05
N LEU A 204 12.25 -2.03 8.38
CA LEU A 204 11.84 -2.32 9.75
C LEU A 204 11.36 -3.77 9.85
N ARG A 205 11.49 -4.37 11.02
CA ARG A 205 10.93 -5.68 11.34
C ARG A 205 9.81 -5.52 12.36
N LEU A 206 8.64 -6.07 12.06
CA LEU A 206 7.53 -6.15 13.02
C LEU A 206 7.54 -7.51 13.70
N GLN A 207 7.84 -7.50 14.99
CA GLN A 207 7.89 -8.70 15.82
C GLN A 207 7.37 -8.40 17.23
N GLY A 208 6.51 -9.27 17.75
CA GLY A 208 5.92 -9.07 19.10
C GLY A 208 5.18 -7.74 19.27
N GLY A 209 4.57 -7.24 18.19
CA GLY A 209 3.85 -5.97 18.19
C GLY A 209 4.74 -4.72 18.09
N ARG A 210 6.06 -4.86 18.00
CA ARG A 210 7.03 -3.75 17.96
C ARG A 210 7.75 -3.67 16.64
N LEU A 211 8.19 -2.47 16.27
CA LEU A 211 9.01 -2.22 15.09
C LEU A 211 10.45 -1.97 15.48
N ASP A 212 11.35 -2.78 14.94
CA ASP A 212 12.79 -2.65 15.12
C ASP A 212 13.49 -2.38 13.76
N PRO A 213 14.56 -1.58 13.72
CA PRO A 213 15.35 -1.39 12.51
C PRO A 213 15.94 -2.72 12.02
N MET A 214 15.86 -2.96 10.69
CA MET A 214 16.57 -4.08 10.06
C MET A 214 17.87 -3.59 9.45
N THR A 215 19.01 -4.02 10.00
CA THR A 215 20.36 -3.69 9.51
C THR A 215 20.82 -4.64 8.41
N THR A 216 20.34 -5.88 8.40
CA THR A 216 20.65 -6.90 7.40
C THR A 216 19.38 -7.63 6.98
N LEU A 217 19.32 -8.03 5.71
CA LEU A 217 18.32 -9.00 5.24
C LEU A 217 18.73 -10.39 5.76
N PRO A 218 17.78 -11.25 6.11
CA PRO A 218 18.06 -12.61 6.56
C PRO A 218 18.75 -13.44 5.48
#